data_0f24b46b8c49c14097693583fe9df389
#
_entry.id   0f24b46b8c49c14097693583fe9df389
#
_cell.length_a   1.000
_cell.length_b   1.000
_cell.length_c   1.000
_cell.angle_alpha   90.00
_cell.angle_beta   90.00
_cell.angle_gamma   90.00
#
_symmetry.space_group_name_H-M   'P 1'
#
loop_
_entity.id
_entity.type
_entity.pdbx_description
1 polymer ?
#
loop_
_entity_poly.entity_id
_entity_poly.type
_entity_poly.pdbx_seq_one_letter_code
_entity_poly.pdbx_strand_id
1 'polypeptide(L)'
;MHRRNFLATAIGVPAILKSATGRQGYSWTEIEKFLDKGDVKGRVSREDIPTPALLVDLNAFESNVQKMTSHAKQFRKTLRPHGKTHKCPEVAKALIRAGAVGACTAKLSEAEVFAREGVTGLLVTCEVVGKRKIERAVRLAAKHPQTMFCVDNAQNVRDLDEAAAAAKVKLNLAVDLLVSGRTGVPPGEPALALAQLIGTLKNVKLAGIQSYAGGASHVIGFDKRREVSHNWMNQAVETRRMFEKGGLPCPLLTGGSTGTYNIDCEIDGVTELQPGSFVFMDVDYNRIGGKDGAVYQDFQNSLSVLTTIVSTPSKTRAICDGGLKAFSTDRQFPPEARKNPGVEYIWDGDEHGILNIAKATAPVNLGDRMEFVIPPAFISLMLK
;
A
#
# COMPACT_ATOMS: atom_id res chain seq x y z
N MET A 1 15.47 11.56 20.03
CA MET A 1 14.51 11.02 21.02
C MET A 1 13.81 9.83 20.37
N HIS A 2 14.14 8.63 20.82
CA HIS A 2 13.62 7.38 20.26
C HIS A 2 12.16 7.19 20.67
N ARG A 3 11.24 7.10 19.69
CA ARG A 3 9.81 6.83 19.91
C ARG A 3 9.50 5.48 20.57
N ARG A 4 10.51 4.63 20.73
CA ARG A 4 10.41 3.32 21.42
C ARG A 4 10.12 3.42 22.93
N ASN A 5 10.45 4.54 23.58
CA ASN A 5 10.30 4.67 25.04
C ASN A 5 8.92 5.20 25.49
N PHE A 6 8.01 5.59 24.57
CA PHE A 6 6.71 6.13 24.95
C PHE A 6 5.63 5.05 25.19
N LEU A 7 5.83 3.86 24.65
CA LEU A 7 4.88 2.74 24.82
C LEU A 7 5.13 1.88 26.07
N ALA A 8 6.25 2.06 26.75
CA ALA A 8 6.61 1.23 27.91
C ALA A 8 6.04 1.72 29.25
N THR A 9 5.40 2.90 29.30
CA THR A 9 5.01 3.52 30.59
C THR A 9 3.52 3.47 30.92
N ALA A 10 2.68 2.89 30.08
CA ALA A 10 1.21 2.92 30.25
C ALA A 10 0.55 1.55 30.53
N ILE A 11 1.33 0.47 30.77
CA ILE A 11 0.70 -0.85 31.01
C ILE A 11 1.05 -1.30 32.42
N GLY A 12 0.06 -1.19 33.31
CA GLY A 12 0.07 -1.86 34.60
C GLY A 12 0.27 -3.38 34.40
N VAL A 13 1.04 -4.00 35.28
CA VAL A 13 1.39 -5.43 35.26
C VAL A 13 0.13 -6.26 35.04
N PRO A 14 -0.05 -6.97 33.93
CA PRO A 14 -1.19 -7.85 33.76
C PRO A 14 -1.05 -9.05 34.71
N ALA A 15 -2.12 -9.36 35.42
CA ALA A 15 -2.22 -10.61 36.17
C ALA A 15 -2.00 -11.79 35.19
N ILE A 16 -1.11 -12.70 35.58
CA ILE A 16 -0.82 -13.91 34.80
C ILE A 16 -2.04 -14.80 34.83
N LEU A 17 -2.80 -14.83 33.70
CA LEU A 17 -3.87 -15.78 33.50
C LEU A 17 -3.26 -17.14 33.14
N LYS A 18 -3.38 -18.11 34.04
CA LYS A 18 -3.06 -19.51 33.73
C LYS A 18 -4.13 -20.02 32.75
N SER A 19 -3.73 -20.46 31.58
CA SER A 19 -4.64 -21.12 30.64
C SER A 19 -5.10 -22.46 31.23
N ALA A 20 -6.26 -22.94 30.81
CA ALA A 20 -6.82 -24.23 31.22
C ALA A 20 -5.90 -25.43 30.93
N THR A 21 -4.87 -25.26 30.12
CA THR A 21 -3.86 -26.26 29.77
C THR A 21 -2.59 -26.19 30.63
N GLY A 22 -2.57 -25.32 31.67
CA GLY A 22 -1.39 -25.12 32.52
C GLY A 22 -0.22 -24.36 31.85
N ARG A 23 -0.38 -23.92 30.61
CA ARG A 23 0.60 -23.12 29.89
C ARG A 23 0.50 -21.67 30.34
N GLN A 24 1.60 -21.07 30.80
CA GLN A 24 1.66 -19.63 31.06
C GLN A 24 1.59 -18.89 29.71
N GLY A 25 0.70 -17.89 29.60
CA GLY A 25 0.72 -16.96 28.46
C GLY A 25 2.02 -16.14 28.46
N TYR A 26 2.36 -15.59 27.31
CA TYR A 26 3.51 -14.72 27.17
C TYR A 26 3.14 -13.26 27.47
N SER A 27 4.03 -12.55 28.17
CA SER A 27 3.95 -11.08 28.22
C SER A 27 4.27 -10.49 26.86
N TRP A 28 3.80 -9.27 26.60
CA TRP A 28 4.15 -8.55 25.36
C TRP A 28 5.68 -8.46 25.15
N THR A 29 6.44 -8.20 26.20
CA THR A 29 7.90 -8.15 26.13
C THR A 29 8.54 -9.47 25.72
N GLU A 30 7.95 -10.60 26.08
CA GLU A 30 8.42 -11.92 25.63
C GLU A 30 8.09 -12.16 24.18
N ILE A 31 6.88 -11.77 23.73
CA ILE A 31 6.48 -11.84 22.33
C ILE A 31 7.40 -10.95 21.47
N GLU A 32 7.67 -9.71 21.87
CA GLU A 32 8.62 -8.83 21.17
C GLU A 32 10.00 -9.48 21.03
N LYS A 33 10.52 -10.09 22.07
CA LYS A 33 11.82 -10.78 22.01
C LYS A 33 11.83 -11.95 21.03
N PHE A 34 10.73 -12.69 20.91
CA PHE A 34 10.60 -13.75 19.91
C PHE A 34 10.51 -13.20 18.51
N LEU A 35 9.73 -12.11 18.30
CA LEU A 35 9.61 -11.42 17.02
C LEU A 35 10.96 -10.83 16.56
N ASP A 36 11.68 -10.17 17.45
CA ASP A 36 12.99 -9.57 17.14
C ASP A 36 14.03 -10.63 16.74
N LYS A 37 13.93 -11.84 17.30
CA LYS A 37 14.82 -12.98 16.98
C LYS A 37 14.33 -13.82 15.80
N GLY A 38 13.13 -13.57 15.28
CA GLY A 38 12.48 -14.42 14.27
C GLY A 38 12.12 -15.83 14.80
N ASP A 39 12.11 -16.03 16.11
CA ASP A 39 11.98 -17.35 16.77
C ASP A 39 10.57 -17.55 17.35
N VAL A 40 9.54 -17.31 16.54
CA VAL A 40 8.13 -17.47 16.98
C VAL A 40 7.53 -18.81 16.60
N LYS A 41 8.12 -19.53 15.66
CA LYS A 41 7.57 -20.78 15.15
C LYS A 41 7.44 -21.85 16.22
N GLY A 42 6.20 -22.26 16.48
CA GLY A 42 5.87 -23.27 17.52
C GLY A 42 5.94 -22.80 18.96
N ARG A 43 6.28 -21.52 19.20
CA ARG A 43 6.35 -20.93 20.56
C ARG A 43 5.15 -20.05 20.86
N VAL A 44 4.68 -19.27 19.89
CA VAL A 44 3.55 -18.37 20.03
C VAL A 44 2.41 -18.90 19.17
N SER A 45 1.27 -19.16 19.79
CA SER A 45 0.02 -19.50 19.11
C SER A 45 -0.85 -18.25 18.95
N ARG A 46 -1.89 -18.33 18.13
CA ARG A 46 -2.86 -17.22 18.00
C ARG A 46 -3.54 -16.89 19.31
N GLU A 47 -3.69 -17.87 20.18
CA GLU A 47 -4.30 -17.72 21.51
C GLU A 47 -3.41 -16.90 22.47
N ASP A 48 -2.11 -16.87 22.22
CA ASP A 48 -1.17 -16.13 23.05
C ASP A 48 -1.04 -14.64 22.65
N ILE A 49 -1.61 -14.24 21.49
CA ILE A 49 -1.46 -12.87 20.96
C ILE A 49 -2.52 -11.95 21.60
N PRO A 50 -2.11 -10.85 22.26
CA PRO A 50 -3.06 -9.84 22.74
C PRO A 50 -3.87 -9.24 21.59
N THR A 51 -5.16 -8.96 21.81
CA THR A 51 -6.06 -8.35 20.82
C THR A 51 -6.40 -6.91 21.19
N PRO A 52 -6.79 -6.08 20.20
CA PRO A 52 -6.76 -6.38 18.76
C PRO A 52 -5.35 -6.43 18.18
N ALA A 53 -5.10 -7.33 17.23
CA ALA A 53 -3.79 -7.51 16.62
C ALA A 53 -3.86 -7.69 15.10
N LEU A 54 -2.88 -7.13 14.38
CA LEU A 54 -2.72 -7.38 12.96
C LEU A 54 -2.05 -8.74 12.72
N LEU A 55 -2.62 -9.54 11.85
CA LEU A 55 -2.06 -10.81 11.41
C LEU A 55 -1.81 -10.78 9.90
N VAL A 56 -0.63 -11.25 9.50
CA VAL A 56 -0.30 -11.49 8.10
C VAL A 56 -0.20 -13.00 7.87
N ASP A 57 -1.05 -13.53 7.01
CA ASP A 57 -0.93 -14.89 6.48
C ASP A 57 0.21 -14.91 5.46
N LEU A 58 1.36 -15.44 5.85
CA LEU A 58 2.56 -15.44 5.01
C LEU A 58 2.38 -16.28 3.75
N ASN A 59 1.64 -17.39 3.78
CA ASN A 59 1.41 -18.22 2.61
C ASN A 59 0.58 -17.46 1.56
N ALA A 60 -0.49 -16.77 2.01
CA ALA A 60 -1.31 -15.93 1.14
C ALA A 60 -0.51 -14.73 0.61
N PHE A 61 0.30 -14.08 1.45
CA PHE A 61 1.17 -12.98 1.06
C PHE A 61 2.18 -13.42 -0.01
N GLU A 62 2.90 -14.50 0.21
CA GLU A 62 3.90 -15.01 -0.73
C GLU A 62 3.27 -15.47 -2.06
N SER A 63 2.10 -16.11 -1.99
CA SER A 63 1.32 -16.47 -3.18
C SER A 63 0.93 -15.24 -4.00
N ASN A 64 0.47 -14.17 -3.35
CA ASN A 64 0.14 -12.90 -4.00
C ASN A 64 1.36 -12.28 -4.67
N VAL A 65 2.49 -12.23 -3.96
CA VAL A 65 3.75 -11.70 -4.46
C VAL A 65 4.22 -12.47 -5.68
N GLN A 66 4.22 -13.80 -5.60
CA GLN A 66 4.64 -14.67 -6.71
C GLN A 66 3.73 -14.49 -7.93
N LYS A 67 2.42 -14.45 -7.74
CA LYS A 67 1.45 -14.25 -8.83
C LYS A 67 1.68 -12.94 -9.55
N MET A 68 1.81 -11.84 -8.82
CA MET A 68 2.03 -10.51 -9.38
C MET A 68 3.37 -10.42 -10.13
N THR A 69 4.44 -10.92 -9.53
CA THR A 69 5.78 -10.85 -10.15
C THR A 69 5.86 -11.73 -11.40
N SER A 70 5.28 -12.91 -11.38
CA SER A 70 5.21 -13.81 -12.54
C SER A 70 4.40 -13.19 -13.66
N HIS A 71 3.27 -12.56 -13.35
CA HIS A 71 2.43 -11.88 -14.34
C HIS A 71 3.16 -10.71 -15.00
N ALA A 72 3.75 -9.82 -14.21
CA ALA A 72 4.53 -8.70 -14.76
C ALA A 72 5.67 -9.18 -15.67
N LYS A 73 6.40 -10.22 -15.25
CA LYS A 73 7.47 -10.84 -16.05
C LYS A 73 6.95 -11.41 -17.37
N GLN A 74 5.80 -12.09 -17.36
CA GLN A 74 5.16 -12.64 -18.56
C GLN A 74 4.89 -11.56 -19.61
N PHE A 75 4.45 -10.37 -19.17
CA PHE A 75 4.17 -9.21 -20.03
C PHE A 75 5.39 -8.29 -20.22
N ARG A 76 6.57 -8.68 -19.76
CA ARG A 76 7.82 -7.90 -19.84
C ARG A 76 7.71 -6.51 -19.21
N LYS A 77 6.92 -6.39 -18.14
CA LYS A 77 6.78 -5.15 -17.35
C LYS A 77 7.62 -5.25 -16.09
N THR A 78 8.15 -4.13 -15.64
CA THR A 78 8.76 -4.05 -14.32
C THR A 78 7.70 -3.75 -13.26
N LEU A 79 8.03 -4.04 -12.01
CA LEU A 79 7.18 -3.73 -10.86
C LEU A 79 7.89 -2.76 -9.94
N ARG A 80 7.17 -1.70 -9.56
CA ARG A 80 7.54 -0.80 -8.47
C ARG A 80 6.36 -0.64 -7.53
N PRO A 81 6.07 -1.64 -6.68
CA PRO A 81 4.86 -1.67 -5.87
C PRO A 81 4.72 -0.46 -4.96
N HIS A 82 3.48 -0.03 -4.73
CA HIS A 82 3.21 1.19 -3.98
C HIS A 82 3.19 0.94 -2.47
N GLY A 83 4.23 1.41 -1.77
CA GLY A 83 4.43 1.27 -0.35
C GLY A 83 3.41 1.98 0.55
N LYS A 84 2.57 2.90 0.01
CA LYS A 84 1.50 3.56 0.77
C LYS A 84 0.53 2.57 1.41
N THR A 85 0.36 1.39 0.81
CA THR A 85 -0.54 0.35 1.29
C THR A 85 -0.07 -0.26 2.60
N HIS A 86 1.23 -0.48 2.74
CA HIS A 86 1.79 -1.19 3.91
C HIS A 86 2.70 -0.32 4.78
N LYS A 87 3.31 0.74 4.24
CA LYS A 87 4.27 1.63 4.93
C LYS A 87 5.35 0.89 5.73
N CYS A 88 5.66 -0.35 5.33
CA CYS A 88 6.55 -1.26 6.01
C CYS A 88 7.77 -1.56 5.13
N PRO A 89 8.99 -1.18 5.54
CA PRO A 89 10.21 -1.46 4.80
C PRO A 89 10.44 -2.95 4.54
N GLU A 90 10.09 -3.82 5.49
CA GLU A 90 10.28 -5.27 5.34
C GLU A 90 9.42 -5.87 4.23
N VAL A 91 8.17 -5.39 4.08
CA VAL A 91 7.31 -5.75 2.94
C VAL A 91 7.94 -5.27 1.63
N ALA A 92 8.41 -4.01 1.57
CA ALA A 92 9.08 -3.49 0.38
C ALA A 92 10.33 -4.30 0.01
N LYS A 93 11.15 -4.67 0.99
CA LYS A 93 12.33 -5.54 0.79
C LYS A 93 11.93 -6.93 0.29
N ALA A 94 10.84 -7.51 0.81
CA ALA A 94 10.33 -8.80 0.34
C ALA A 94 9.91 -8.72 -1.14
N LEU A 95 9.23 -7.65 -1.55
CA LEU A 95 8.86 -7.40 -2.94
C LEU A 95 10.08 -7.22 -3.85
N ILE A 96 11.12 -6.50 -3.40
CA ILE A 96 12.37 -6.35 -4.14
C ILE A 96 13.09 -7.70 -4.28
N ARG A 97 13.17 -8.51 -3.23
CA ARG A 97 13.72 -9.87 -3.34
C ARG A 97 12.94 -10.75 -4.34
N ALA A 98 11.65 -10.51 -4.50
CA ALA A 98 10.81 -11.22 -5.47
C ALA A 98 10.92 -10.64 -6.91
N GLY A 99 11.72 -9.60 -7.14
CA GLY A 99 11.99 -9.06 -8.46
C GLY A 99 11.41 -7.68 -8.75
N ALA A 100 10.84 -6.98 -7.76
CA ALA A 100 10.47 -5.58 -7.94
C ALA A 100 11.74 -4.69 -8.06
N VAL A 101 11.67 -3.65 -8.90
CA VAL A 101 12.80 -2.75 -9.16
C VAL A 101 12.95 -1.64 -8.12
N GLY A 102 12.07 -1.61 -7.14
CA GLY A 102 12.04 -0.61 -6.07
C GLY A 102 10.65 -0.49 -5.46
N ALA A 103 10.34 0.66 -4.88
CA ALA A 103 9.04 0.95 -4.29
C ALA A 103 8.57 2.38 -4.63
N CYS A 104 7.27 2.53 -4.88
CA CYS A 104 6.62 3.83 -4.91
C CYS A 104 6.25 4.25 -3.49
N THR A 105 6.36 5.55 -3.20
CA THR A 105 5.90 6.16 -1.95
C THR A 105 5.02 7.36 -2.25
N ALA A 106 3.97 7.57 -1.46
CA ALA A 106 3.09 8.72 -1.65
C ALA A 106 3.72 10.01 -1.09
N LYS A 107 4.49 9.90 -0.03
CA LYS A 107 5.08 11.07 0.65
C LYS A 107 6.60 10.94 0.73
N LEU A 108 7.27 12.10 0.67
CA LEU A 108 8.71 12.17 0.86
C LEU A 108 9.16 11.53 2.19
N SER A 109 8.38 11.73 3.26
CA SER A 109 8.67 11.14 4.56
C SER A 109 8.63 9.59 4.56
N GLU A 110 7.79 8.99 3.74
CA GLU A 110 7.76 7.54 3.54
C GLU A 110 9.04 7.10 2.81
N ALA A 111 9.43 7.83 1.76
CA ALA A 111 10.66 7.55 1.01
C ALA A 111 11.92 7.65 1.90
N GLU A 112 11.98 8.65 2.78
CA GLU A 112 13.09 8.80 3.73
C GLU A 112 13.18 7.63 4.72
N VAL A 113 12.04 7.12 5.21
CA VAL A 113 12.01 5.93 6.06
C VAL A 113 12.46 4.69 5.27
N PHE A 114 11.92 4.48 4.09
CA PHE A 114 12.28 3.35 3.24
C PHE A 114 13.77 3.36 2.88
N ALA A 115 14.31 4.52 2.48
CA ALA A 115 15.72 4.67 2.15
C ALA A 115 16.63 4.40 3.36
N ARG A 116 16.29 4.90 4.55
CA ARG A 116 17.03 4.65 5.79
C ARG A 116 17.09 3.17 6.13
N GLU A 117 16.03 2.44 5.83
CA GLU A 117 15.94 0.99 6.05
C GLU A 117 16.50 0.17 4.86
N GLY A 118 17.16 0.82 3.89
CA GLY A 118 17.85 0.14 2.79
C GLY A 118 16.99 -0.23 1.58
N VAL A 119 15.76 0.29 1.49
CA VAL A 119 14.95 0.14 0.28
C VAL A 119 15.47 1.06 -0.82
N THR A 120 15.75 0.50 -1.98
CA THR A 120 16.31 1.21 -3.15
C THR A 120 15.27 1.41 -4.26
N GLY A 121 15.62 2.14 -5.32
CA GLY A 121 14.76 2.33 -6.49
C GLY A 121 13.46 3.06 -6.17
N LEU A 122 13.50 4.10 -5.34
CA LEU A 122 12.32 4.82 -4.88
C LEU A 122 11.75 5.76 -5.95
N LEU A 123 10.42 5.81 -6.02
CA LEU A 123 9.66 6.83 -6.76
C LEU A 123 8.69 7.53 -5.79
N VAL A 124 8.87 8.82 -5.58
CA VAL A 124 7.94 9.65 -4.81
C VAL A 124 6.84 10.14 -5.75
N THR A 125 5.63 9.63 -5.58
CA THR A 125 4.50 9.78 -6.52
C THR A 125 3.63 11.01 -6.28
N CYS A 126 3.86 11.76 -5.19
CA CYS A 126 3.25 13.07 -4.98
C CYS A 126 4.31 14.15 -5.14
N GLU A 127 3.91 15.30 -5.65
CA GLU A 127 4.79 16.43 -5.93
C GLU A 127 5.45 16.94 -4.65
N VAL A 128 6.76 17.20 -4.74
CA VAL A 128 7.55 17.73 -3.64
C VAL A 128 7.65 19.25 -3.77
N VAL A 129 6.75 19.96 -3.12
CA VAL A 129 6.62 21.42 -3.21
C VAL A 129 6.97 22.08 -1.89
N GLY A 130 7.57 23.25 -1.99
CA GLY A 130 7.97 24.09 -0.86
C GLY A 130 9.40 23.83 -0.40
N LYS A 131 10.11 24.94 -0.09
CA LYS A 131 11.55 24.98 0.17
C LYS A 131 12.06 23.84 1.07
N ARG A 132 11.45 23.65 2.24
CA ARG A 132 11.90 22.62 3.21
C ARG A 132 11.76 21.19 2.69
N LYS A 133 10.71 20.88 1.91
CA LYS A 133 10.52 19.56 1.34
C LYS A 133 11.51 19.34 0.19
N ILE A 134 11.74 20.36 -0.65
CA ILE A 134 12.71 20.30 -1.75
C ILE A 134 14.11 20.05 -1.19
N GLU A 135 14.54 20.77 -0.16
CA GLU A 135 15.83 20.56 0.52
C GLU A 135 15.97 19.11 1.06
N ARG A 136 14.89 18.53 1.58
CA ARG A 136 14.87 17.13 2.02
C ARG A 136 14.98 16.15 0.85
N ALA A 137 14.27 16.41 -0.25
CA ALA A 137 14.35 15.59 -1.46
C ALA A 137 15.77 15.59 -2.04
N VAL A 138 16.40 16.74 -2.08
CA VAL A 138 17.81 16.88 -2.52
C VAL A 138 18.74 16.09 -1.61
N ARG A 139 18.60 16.18 -0.28
CA ARG A 139 19.37 15.36 0.66
C ARG A 139 19.13 13.85 0.50
N LEU A 140 17.89 13.46 0.20
CA LEU A 140 17.57 12.06 -0.09
C LEU A 140 18.27 11.61 -1.37
N ALA A 141 18.18 12.39 -2.46
CA ALA A 141 18.80 12.07 -3.74
C ALA A 141 20.33 12.05 -3.67
N ALA A 142 20.95 12.90 -2.85
CA ALA A 142 22.39 12.89 -2.63
C ALA A 142 22.90 11.54 -2.09
N LYS A 143 22.11 10.87 -1.26
CA LYS A 143 22.43 9.55 -0.69
C LYS A 143 21.89 8.38 -1.52
N HIS A 144 20.81 8.62 -2.25
CA HIS A 144 20.09 7.62 -3.05
C HIS A 144 19.81 8.18 -4.44
N PRO A 145 20.84 8.28 -5.31
CA PRO A 145 20.79 9.01 -6.59
C PRO A 145 19.82 8.43 -7.62
N GLN A 146 19.35 7.20 -7.40
CA GLN A 146 18.32 6.57 -8.26
C GLN A 146 16.88 6.97 -7.86
N THR A 147 16.69 7.75 -6.79
CA THR A 147 15.36 8.21 -6.39
C THR A 147 14.78 9.13 -7.48
N MET A 148 13.50 8.88 -7.78
CA MET A 148 12.73 9.68 -8.74
C MET A 148 11.65 10.47 -8.01
N PHE A 149 11.30 11.64 -8.55
CA PHE A 149 10.25 12.51 -8.00
C PHE A 149 9.27 12.88 -9.11
N CYS A 150 7.97 12.84 -8.80
CA CYS A 150 6.94 13.29 -9.71
C CYS A 150 6.82 14.80 -9.70
N VAL A 151 6.55 15.38 -10.88
CA VAL A 151 6.37 16.81 -11.11
C VAL A 151 5.27 17.05 -12.13
N ASP A 152 4.51 18.13 -11.91
CA ASP A 152 3.42 18.56 -12.79
C ASP A 152 3.42 20.07 -13.09
N ASN A 153 4.41 20.81 -12.57
CA ASN A 153 4.44 22.27 -12.61
C ASN A 153 5.83 22.80 -12.95
N ALA A 154 5.90 23.75 -13.90
CA ALA A 154 7.15 24.34 -14.36
C ALA A 154 7.93 25.08 -13.28
N GLN A 155 7.24 25.80 -12.36
CA GLN A 155 7.92 26.49 -11.26
C GLN A 155 8.53 25.48 -10.29
N ASN A 156 7.80 24.41 -9.96
CA ASN A 156 8.34 23.36 -9.10
C ASN A 156 9.59 22.66 -9.71
N VAL A 157 9.60 22.47 -11.03
CA VAL A 157 10.78 21.94 -11.73
C VAL A 157 11.98 22.89 -11.59
N ARG A 158 11.77 24.22 -11.72
CA ARG A 158 12.85 25.21 -11.54
C ARG A 158 13.36 25.24 -10.10
N ASP A 159 12.44 25.22 -9.13
CA ASP A 159 12.79 25.20 -7.71
C ASP A 159 13.62 23.94 -7.34
N LEU A 160 13.29 22.81 -7.93
CA LEU A 160 14.05 21.55 -7.78
C LEU A 160 15.43 21.63 -8.43
N ASP A 161 15.55 22.21 -9.63
CA ASP A 161 16.83 22.41 -10.32
C ASP A 161 17.76 23.34 -9.55
N GLU A 162 17.24 24.47 -9.05
CA GLU A 162 18.01 25.41 -8.25
C GLU A 162 18.54 24.77 -6.95
N ALA A 163 17.68 24.07 -6.23
CA ALA A 163 18.08 23.41 -5.00
C ALA A 163 19.09 22.28 -5.26
N ALA A 164 18.92 21.54 -6.36
CA ALA A 164 19.84 20.50 -6.80
C ALA A 164 21.20 21.06 -7.18
N ALA A 165 21.23 22.23 -7.87
CA ALA A 165 22.44 22.97 -8.20
C ALA A 165 23.23 23.37 -6.95
N ALA A 166 22.53 23.96 -5.95
CA ALA A 166 23.16 24.37 -4.70
C ALA A 166 23.81 23.21 -3.94
N ALA A 167 23.23 22.01 -4.04
CA ALA A 167 23.72 20.79 -3.39
C ALA A 167 24.66 19.95 -4.30
N LYS A 168 24.89 20.35 -5.56
CA LYS A 168 25.66 19.62 -6.56
C LYS A 168 25.17 18.18 -6.78
N VAL A 169 23.87 17.97 -6.80
CA VAL A 169 23.21 16.69 -7.09
C VAL A 169 22.41 16.79 -8.38
N LYS A 170 22.06 15.64 -8.96
CA LYS A 170 21.16 15.55 -10.10
C LYS A 170 19.91 14.78 -9.71
N LEU A 171 18.72 15.39 -9.90
CA LEU A 171 17.45 14.77 -9.60
C LEU A 171 16.84 14.10 -10.83
N ASN A 172 16.20 12.93 -10.64
CA ASN A 172 15.42 12.27 -11.68
C ASN A 172 13.95 12.67 -11.51
N LEU A 173 13.36 13.24 -12.55
CA LEU A 173 11.99 13.74 -12.54
C LEU A 173 11.11 12.93 -13.50
N ALA A 174 9.96 12.46 -13.02
CA ALA A 174 8.91 11.87 -13.81
C ALA A 174 7.75 12.87 -13.95
N VAL A 175 7.31 13.12 -15.18
CA VAL A 175 6.14 13.98 -15.40
C VAL A 175 4.89 13.24 -14.98
N ASP A 176 4.15 13.77 -14.00
CA ASP A 176 2.86 13.24 -13.59
C ASP A 176 1.76 13.72 -14.52
N LEU A 177 0.94 12.80 -15.04
CA LEU A 177 -0.14 13.11 -15.98
C LEU A 177 -1.50 13.14 -15.28
N LEU A 178 -2.27 14.18 -15.54
CA LEU A 178 -3.65 14.34 -15.09
C LEU A 178 -4.59 13.45 -15.93
N VAL A 179 -4.62 12.16 -15.65
CA VAL A 179 -5.47 11.21 -16.37
C VAL A 179 -6.74 10.82 -15.60
N SER A 180 -6.77 11.03 -14.28
CA SER A 180 -7.89 10.60 -13.42
C SER A 180 -8.39 11.68 -12.45
N GLY A 181 -8.07 12.95 -12.69
CA GLY A 181 -8.67 14.09 -11.98
C GLY A 181 -8.12 14.40 -10.60
N ARG A 182 -6.85 14.02 -10.29
CA ARG A 182 -6.21 14.32 -9.00
C ARG A 182 -5.10 15.39 -9.14
N THR A 183 -3.90 14.96 -9.46
CA THR A 183 -2.70 15.78 -9.73
C THR A 183 -2.22 15.52 -11.14
N GLY A 184 -1.27 16.28 -11.60
CA GLY A 184 -0.63 16.08 -12.87
C GLY A 184 -0.87 17.24 -13.85
N VAL A 185 -0.01 17.27 -14.86
CA VAL A 185 -0.18 18.14 -16.02
C VAL A 185 -1.06 17.45 -17.06
N PRO A 186 -1.93 18.19 -17.81
CA PRO A 186 -2.72 17.58 -18.88
C PRO A 186 -1.83 16.80 -19.87
N PRO A 187 -2.27 15.60 -20.33
CA PRO A 187 -1.57 14.85 -21.36
C PRO A 187 -1.37 15.65 -22.65
N GLY A 188 -0.42 15.25 -23.47
CA GLY A 188 -0.12 15.88 -24.76
C GLY A 188 0.81 17.08 -24.65
N GLU A 189 0.51 18.16 -25.36
CA GLU A 189 1.38 19.34 -25.48
C GLU A 189 1.79 19.98 -24.15
N PRO A 190 0.91 20.14 -23.12
CA PRO A 190 1.32 20.67 -21.84
C PRO A 190 2.39 19.82 -21.16
N ALA A 191 2.25 18.50 -21.21
CA ALA A 191 3.22 17.56 -20.66
C ALA A 191 4.54 17.57 -21.44
N LEU A 192 4.46 17.67 -22.77
CA LEU A 192 5.64 17.81 -23.63
C LEU A 192 6.42 19.09 -23.30
N ALA A 193 5.75 20.22 -23.13
CA ALA A 193 6.39 21.47 -22.73
C ALA A 193 7.12 21.36 -21.39
N LEU A 194 6.52 20.67 -20.41
CA LEU A 194 7.17 20.42 -19.12
C LEU A 194 8.39 19.52 -19.26
N ALA A 195 8.30 18.47 -20.06
CA ALA A 195 9.43 17.56 -20.33
C ALA A 195 10.58 18.28 -21.08
N GLN A 196 10.26 19.15 -22.04
CA GLN A 196 11.24 19.99 -22.71
C GLN A 196 11.94 20.93 -21.73
N LEU A 197 11.20 21.59 -20.82
CA LEU A 197 11.79 22.40 -19.76
C LEU A 197 12.79 21.59 -18.93
N ILE A 198 12.44 20.38 -18.50
CA ILE A 198 13.35 19.49 -17.76
C ILE A 198 14.62 19.23 -18.59
N GLY A 199 14.48 19.01 -19.90
CA GLY A 199 15.58 18.78 -20.82
C GLY A 199 16.56 19.96 -20.97
N THR A 200 16.11 21.20 -20.73
CA THR A 200 16.96 22.40 -20.80
C THR A 200 17.75 22.68 -19.52
N LEU A 201 17.35 22.08 -18.39
CA LEU A 201 17.94 22.33 -17.09
C LEU A 201 19.10 21.36 -16.80
N LYS A 202 20.09 21.82 -16.00
CA LYS A 202 21.35 21.08 -15.83
C LYS A 202 21.33 20.06 -14.69
N ASN A 203 20.57 20.35 -13.63
CA ASN A 203 20.62 19.60 -12.38
C ASN A 203 19.40 18.68 -12.17
N VAL A 204 18.54 18.62 -13.18
CA VAL A 204 17.42 17.66 -13.25
C VAL A 204 17.55 16.82 -14.51
N LYS A 205 16.90 15.67 -14.55
CA LYS A 205 16.86 14.75 -15.69
C LYS A 205 15.47 14.16 -15.82
N LEU A 206 14.94 14.13 -17.05
CA LEU A 206 13.71 13.42 -17.36
C LEU A 206 13.92 11.91 -17.15
N ALA A 207 13.17 11.31 -16.23
CA ALA A 207 13.14 9.87 -16.01
C ALA A 207 12.04 9.18 -16.83
N GLY A 208 10.94 9.88 -17.09
CA GLY A 208 9.81 9.39 -17.85
C GLY A 208 8.50 10.01 -17.40
N ILE A 209 7.45 9.22 -17.48
CA ILE A 209 6.06 9.61 -17.19
C ILE A 209 5.50 8.75 -16.07
N GLN A 210 4.81 9.36 -15.10
CA GLN A 210 3.86 8.70 -14.22
C GLN A 210 2.44 8.95 -14.71
N SER A 211 1.63 7.90 -14.78
CA SER A 211 0.21 7.97 -15.15
C SER A 211 -0.60 7.04 -14.24
N TYR A 212 -1.18 7.58 -13.20
CA TYR A 212 -1.96 6.79 -12.25
C TYR A 212 -3.47 6.95 -12.48
N ALA A 213 -4.03 6.00 -13.19
CA ALA A 213 -5.47 5.89 -13.46
C ALA A 213 -6.26 5.36 -12.23
N GLY A 214 -6.11 6.03 -11.09
CA GLY A 214 -6.63 5.54 -9.79
C GLY A 214 -8.14 5.30 -9.76
N GLY A 215 -8.92 6.11 -10.47
CA GLY A 215 -10.37 5.93 -10.59
C GLY A 215 -10.77 4.64 -11.31
N ALA A 216 -9.94 4.12 -12.21
CA ALA A 216 -10.20 2.85 -12.87
C ALA A 216 -10.11 1.66 -11.91
N SER A 217 -9.25 1.73 -10.90
CA SER A 217 -8.92 0.61 -10.00
C SER A 217 -10.13 -0.02 -9.30
N HIS A 218 -11.16 0.78 -9.02
CA HIS A 218 -12.34 0.37 -8.26
C HIS A 218 -13.63 0.35 -9.10
N VAL A 219 -13.51 0.43 -10.43
CA VAL A 219 -14.67 0.28 -11.31
C VAL A 219 -15.17 -1.15 -11.25
N ILE A 220 -16.45 -1.33 -10.88
CA ILE A 220 -17.10 -2.63 -10.79
C ILE A 220 -17.31 -3.21 -12.20
N GLY A 221 -16.96 -4.48 -12.37
CA GLY A 221 -17.03 -5.20 -13.64
C GLY A 221 -15.73 -5.06 -14.45
N PHE A 222 -15.19 -6.21 -14.88
CA PHE A 222 -13.89 -6.27 -15.56
C PHE A 222 -13.86 -5.48 -16.86
N ASP A 223 -14.86 -5.69 -17.74
CA ASP A 223 -14.88 -5.05 -19.07
C ASP A 223 -14.98 -3.53 -18.97
N LYS A 224 -15.85 -3.03 -18.08
CA LYS A 224 -15.98 -1.58 -17.85
C LYS A 224 -14.69 -1.00 -17.24
N ARG A 225 -14.07 -1.71 -16.33
CA ARG A 225 -12.77 -1.31 -15.74
C ARG A 225 -11.68 -1.27 -16.79
N ARG A 226 -11.66 -2.25 -17.71
CA ARG A 226 -10.75 -2.31 -18.85
C ARG A 226 -10.95 -1.12 -19.79
N GLU A 227 -12.17 -0.82 -20.16
CA GLU A 227 -12.50 0.34 -21.00
C GLU A 227 -11.98 1.64 -20.37
N VAL A 228 -12.31 1.89 -19.10
CA VAL A 228 -11.89 3.10 -18.39
C VAL A 228 -10.36 3.19 -18.28
N SER A 229 -9.70 2.08 -17.94
CA SER A 229 -8.23 2.08 -17.83
C SER A 229 -7.57 2.32 -19.18
N HIS A 230 -8.02 1.67 -20.25
CA HIS A 230 -7.51 1.89 -21.60
C HIS A 230 -7.67 3.34 -22.04
N ASN A 231 -8.84 3.95 -21.82
CA ASN A 231 -9.09 5.34 -22.20
C ASN A 231 -8.10 6.32 -21.52
N TRP A 232 -7.72 6.06 -20.29
CA TRP A 232 -6.78 6.91 -19.58
C TRP A 232 -5.31 6.59 -19.90
N MET A 233 -4.96 5.32 -19.91
CA MET A 233 -3.57 4.92 -20.16
C MET A 233 -3.13 5.16 -21.59
N ASN A 234 -4.02 5.09 -22.58
CA ASN A 234 -3.70 5.43 -23.97
C ASN A 234 -3.30 6.89 -24.14
N GLN A 235 -3.89 7.83 -23.38
CA GLN A 235 -3.45 9.23 -23.38
C GLN A 235 -1.99 9.37 -22.90
N ALA A 236 -1.58 8.56 -21.93
CA ALA A 236 -0.20 8.56 -21.47
C ALA A 236 0.75 7.94 -22.50
N VAL A 237 0.33 6.89 -23.20
CA VAL A 237 1.10 6.27 -24.28
C VAL A 237 1.30 7.26 -25.44
N GLU A 238 0.25 7.97 -25.85
CA GLU A 238 0.38 9.00 -26.89
C GLU A 238 1.29 10.14 -26.43
N THR A 239 1.17 10.59 -25.19
CA THR A 239 2.06 11.61 -24.64
C THR A 239 3.52 11.13 -24.61
N ARG A 240 3.77 9.89 -24.29
CA ARG A 240 5.11 9.28 -24.38
C ARG A 240 5.65 9.31 -25.80
N ARG A 241 4.84 8.94 -26.78
CA ARG A 241 5.22 8.99 -28.22
C ARG A 241 5.57 10.42 -28.65
N MET A 242 4.85 11.43 -28.15
CA MET A 242 5.17 12.83 -28.40
C MET A 242 6.54 13.22 -27.83
N PHE A 243 6.88 12.77 -26.60
CA PHE A 243 8.20 12.98 -26.02
C PHE A 243 9.30 12.38 -26.90
N GLU A 244 9.14 11.11 -27.29
CA GLU A 244 10.09 10.38 -28.11
C GLU A 244 10.27 11.04 -29.50
N LYS A 245 9.16 11.46 -30.12
CA LYS A 245 9.18 12.21 -31.41
C LYS A 245 9.84 13.57 -31.27
N GLY A 246 9.72 14.21 -30.11
CA GLY A 246 10.40 15.46 -29.76
C GLY A 246 11.87 15.29 -29.37
N GLY A 247 12.46 14.09 -29.52
CA GLY A 247 13.85 13.80 -29.18
C GLY A 247 14.12 13.65 -27.68
N LEU A 248 13.09 13.53 -26.86
CA LEU A 248 13.20 13.33 -25.41
C LEU A 248 13.10 11.84 -25.07
N PRO A 249 14.16 11.18 -24.59
CA PRO A 249 14.09 9.79 -24.16
C PRO A 249 13.08 9.62 -23.03
N CYS A 250 12.11 8.71 -23.21
CA CYS A 250 11.10 8.40 -22.18
C CYS A 250 11.06 6.89 -21.90
N PRO A 251 12.09 6.34 -21.24
CA PRO A 251 12.19 4.91 -21.00
C PRO A 251 11.12 4.40 -20.01
N LEU A 252 10.60 5.27 -19.17
CA LEU A 252 9.64 4.94 -18.13
C LEU A 252 8.26 5.51 -18.45
N LEU A 253 7.25 4.64 -18.60
CA LEU A 253 5.84 4.95 -18.42
C LEU A 253 5.32 4.03 -17.33
N THR A 254 5.11 4.59 -16.14
CA THR A 254 4.76 3.87 -14.92
C THR A 254 3.36 4.24 -14.43
N GLY A 255 2.59 3.25 -13.98
CA GLY A 255 1.20 3.44 -13.53
C GLY A 255 0.55 2.13 -13.14
N GLY A 256 -0.76 2.07 -13.29
CA GLY A 256 -1.52 0.88 -12.96
C GLY A 256 -1.75 0.66 -11.47
N SER A 257 -2.59 -0.30 -11.16
CA SER A 257 -3.06 -0.57 -9.81
C SER A 257 -3.35 -2.06 -9.61
N THR A 258 -3.72 -2.46 -8.39
CA THR A 258 -4.17 -3.83 -8.11
C THR A 258 -5.39 -4.23 -8.94
N GLY A 259 -6.35 -3.33 -9.15
CA GLY A 259 -7.56 -3.62 -9.93
C GLY A 259 -7.35 -3.64 -11.43
N THR A 260 -6.24 -3.10 -11.93
CA THR A 260 -5.98 -2.94 -13.38
C THR A 260 -4.68 -3.61 -13.83
N TYR A 261 -3.96 -4.32 -12.96
CA TYR A 261 -2.66 -4.90 -13.28
C TYR A 261 -2.68 -5.80 -14.52
N ASN A 262 -3.73 -6.61 -14.67
CA ASN A 262 -3.95 -7.54 -15.78
C ASN A 262 -4.58 -6.88 -17.02
N ILE A 263 -4.86 -5.61 -16.95
CA ILE A 263 -5.33 -4.74 -18.04
C ILE A 263 -4.14 -3.90 -18.54
N ASP A 264 -3.52 -3.16 -17.63
CA ASP A 264 -2.47 -2.19 -17.97
C ASP A 264 -1.19 -2.86 -18.49
N CYS A 265 -0.92 -4.11 -18.06
CA CYS A 265 0.21 -4.88 -18.59
C CYS A 265 0.08 -5.23 -20.09
N GLU A 266 -1.16 -5.31 -20.61
CA GLU A 266 -1.43 -5.59 -22.03
C GLU A 266 -1.21 -4.35 -22.92
N ILE A 267 -1.12 -3.15 -22.35
CA ILE A 267 -1.01 -1.89 -23.10
C ILE A 267 0.43 -1.70 -23.57
N ASP A 268 0.62 -1.66 -24.90
CA ASP A 268 1.89 -1.31 -25.48
C ASP A 268 2.29 0.12 -25.11
N GLY A 269 3.55 0.28 -24.66
CA GLY A 269 4.06 1.58 -24.21
C GLY A 269 4.04 1.75 -22.69
N VAL A 270 3.21 1.06 -21.92
CA VAL A 270 3.38 0.94 -20.47
C VAL A 270 4.61 0.08 -20.18
N THR A 271 5.52 0.53 -19.32
CA THR A 271 6.76 -0.18 -19.03
C THR A 271 6.84 -0.72 -17.60
N GLU A 272 6.12 -0.08 -16.67
CA GLU A 272 6.19 -0.40 -15.26
C GLU A 272 4.80 -0.31 -14.58
N LEU A 273 4.53 -1.23 -13.65
CA LEU A 273 3.29 -1.28 -12.87
C LEU A 273 3.53 -0.90 -11.41
N GLN A 274 2.55 -0.17 -10.81
CA GLN A 274 2.59 0.33 -9.43
C GLN A 274 1.53 -0.27 -8.49
N PRO A 275 1.14 -1.56 -8.59
CA PRO A 275 0.11 -2.12 -7.72
C PRO A 275 0.56 -2.07 -6.26
N GLY A 276 -0.36 -1.85 -5.34
CA GLY A 276 -0.06 -1.82 -3.90
C GLY A 276 -0.86 -2.84 -3.10
N SER A 277 -2.18 -2.77 -3.17
CA SER A 277 -3.09 -3.54 -2.31
C SER A 277 -3.05 -5.06 -2.53
N PHE A 278 -2.53 -5.54 -3.67
CA PHE A 278 -2.44 -6.97 -3.97
C PHE A 278 -1.70 -7.77 -2.89
N VAL A 279 -0.76 -7.17 -2.17
CA VAL A 279 0.00 -7.85 -1.11
C VAL A 279 -0.89 -8.31 0.04
N PHE A 280 -1.94 -7.54 0.35
CA PHE A 280 -2.83 -7.78 1.48
C PHE A 280 -4.26 -8.07 1.08
N MET A 281 -4.73 -7.46 0.01
CA MET A 281 -6.13 -7.38 -0.39
C MET A 281 -7.02 -6.79 0.71
N ASP A 282 -8.26 -6.53 0.39
CA ASP A 282 -9.24 -5.96 1.30
C ASP A 282 -10.68 -6.20 0.81
N VAL A 283 -11.64 -5.84 1.64
CA VAL A 283 -13.08 -6.01 1.36
C VAL A 283 -13.54 -5.22 0.13
N ASP A 284 -12.96 -4.04 -0.14
CA ASP A 284 -13.34 -3.21 -1.29
C ASP A 284 -12.89 -3.85 -2.61
N TYR A 285 -11.63 -4.32 -2.68
CA TYR A 285 -11.15 -5.03 -3.85
C TYR A 285 -11.89 -6.34 -4.12
N ASN A 286 -12.30 -7.09 -3.09
CA ASN A 286 -13.09 -8.30 -3.29
C ASN A 286 -14.37 -8.06 -4.10
N ARG A 287 -14.91 -6.83 -4.08
CA ARG A 287 -16.20 -6.44 -4.67
C ARG A 287 -16.13 -5.89 -6.09
N ILE A 288 -14.93 -5.62 -6.64
CA ILE A 288 -14.82 -5.01 -7.97
C ILE A 288 -15.11 -5.97 -9.14
N GLY A 289 -15.19 -7.26 -8.87
CA GLY A 289 -15.34 -8.31 -9.88
C GLY A 289 -14.03 -8.65 -10.60
N GLY A 290 -13.83 -9.92 -10.86
CA GLY A 290 -12.70 -10.46 -11.63
C GLY A 290 -13.02 -10.58 -13.11
N LYS A 291 -12.06 -11.10 -13.89
CA LYS A 291 -12.24 -11.43 -15.31
C LYS A 291 -13.26 -12.57 -15.49
N ASP A 292 -13.25 -13.52 -14.56
CA ASP A 292 -14.00 -14.77 -14.66
C ASP A 292 -15.20 -14.85 -13.70
N GLY A 293 -15.55 -13.75 -13.00
CA GLY A 293 -16.67 -13.74 -12.07
C GLY A 293 -16.90 -12.43 -11.33
N ALA A 294 -18.02 -12.42 -10.57
CA ALA A 294 -18.47 -11.23 -9.83
C ALA A 294 -17.57 -10.86 -8.63
N VAL A 295 -16.76 -11.79 -8.14
CA VAL A 295 -15.84 -11.57 -7.03
C VAL A 295 -14.41 -11.48 -7.58
N TYR A 296 -13.65 -10.51 -7.11
CA TYR A 296 -12.25 -10.39 -7.47
C TYR A 296 -11.42 -11.36 -6.63
N GLN A 297 -10.97 -12.44 -7.24
CA GLN A 297 -10.25 -13.53 -6.59
C GLN A 297 -8.81 -13.69 -7.10
N ASP A 298 -8.29 -12.67 -7.79
CA ASP A 298 -6.94 -12.73 -8.34
C ASP A 298 -5.87 -12.88 -7.26
N PHE A 299 -6.12 -12.29 -6.09
CA PHE A 299 -5.23 -12.32 -4.93
C PHE A 299 -5.98 -12.70 -3.67
N GLN A 300 -5.28 -13.27 -2.71
CA GLN A 300 -5.83 -13.71 -1.43
C GLN A 300 -5.79 -12.59 -0.38
N ASN A 301 -6.79 -12.54 0.51
CA ASN A 301 -6.73 -11.67 1.68
C ASN A 301 -5.67 -12.19 2.66
N SER A 302 -4.51 -11.57 2.71
CA SER A 302 -3.40 -11.98 3.56
C SER A 302 -3.30 -11.17 4.86
N LEU A 303 -3.99 -10.03 4.97
CA LEU A 303 -4.02 -9.21 6.18
C LEU A 303 -5.38 -9.29 6.85
N SER A 304 -5.37 -9.48 8.16
CA SER A 304 -6.57 -9.50 9.00
C SER A 304 -6.30 -8.85 10.36
N VAL A 305 -7.37 -8.48 11.05
CA VAL A 305 -7.33 -8.10 12.47
C VAL A 305 -7.90 -9.24 13.30
N LEU A 306 -7.12 -9.73 14.24
CA LEU A 306 -7.55 -10.67 15.27
C LEU A 306 -8.19 -9.88 16.42
N THR A 307 -9.37 -10.28 16.83
CA THR A 307 -10.14 -9.68 17.92
C THR A 307 -10.57 -10.75 18.92
N THR A 308 -10.98 -10.32 20.09
CA THR A 308 -11.62 -11.19 21.12
C THR A 308 -13.06 -10.76 21.30
N ILE A 309 -13.96 -11.72 21.44
CA ILE A 309 -15.36 -11.47 21.85
C ILE A 309 -15.37 -11.13 23.33
N VAL A 310 -15.65 -9.89 23.67
CA VAL A 310 -15.59 -9.37 25.04
C VAL A 310 -16.97 -9.31 25.72
N SER A 311 -18.06 -9.46 24.95
CA SER A 311 -19.42 -9.49 25.49
C SER A 311 -20.37 -10.20 24.52
N THR A 312 -21.37 -10.90 25.09
CA THR A 312 -22.47 -11.55 24.36
C THR A 312 -23.82 -11.16 25.00
N PRO A 313 -24.28 -9.90 24.80
CA PRO A 313 -25.44 -9.38 25.49
C PRO A 313 -26.77 -10.04 25.07
N SER A 314 -26.80 -10.72 23.91
CA SER A 314 -27.97 -11.50 23.48
C SER A 314 -27.57 -12.62 22.52
N LYS A 315 -28.54 -13.47 22.15
CA LYS A 315 -28.33 -14.57 21.18
C LYS A 315 -28.04 -14.10 19.76
N THR A 316 -28.28 -12.83 19.46
CA THR A 316 -28.09 -12.25 18.11
C THR A 316 -27.05 -11.16 18.08
N ARG A 317 -26.44 -10.84 19.22
CA ARG A 317 -25.47 -9.76 19.34
C ARG A 317 -24.25 -10.16 20.16
N ALA A 318 -23.08 -9.93 19.63
CA ALA A 318 -21.80 -10.02 20.33
C ALA A 318 -21.03 -8.69 20.16
N ILE A 319 -20.02 -8.49 21.00
CA ILE A 319 -19.14 -7.33 20.98
C ILE A 319 -17.71 -7.85 20.94
N CYS A 320 -16.91 -7.32 20.01
CA CYS A 320 -15.46 -7.57 19.97
C CYS A 320 -14.67 -6.33 20.40
N ASP A 321 -13.41 -6.52 20.78
CA ASP A 321 -12.47 -5.48 21.18
C ASP A 321 -11.80 -4.76 19.99
N GLY A 322 -12.27 -4.99 18.78
CA GLY A 322 -11.82 -4.31 17.56
C GLY A 322 -12.84 -3.26 17.12
N GLY A 323 -12.70 -2.02 17.56
CA GLY A 323 -13.50 -0.87 17.16
C GLY A 323 -12.85 -0.01 16.07
N LEU A 324 -13.25 1.26 15.99
CA LEU A 324 -12.74 2.24 15.00
C LEU A 324 -11.23 2.42 15.03
N LYS A 325 -10.56 2.22 16.17
CA LYS A 325 -9.10 2.32 16.27
C LYS A 325 -8.37 1.09 15.74
N ALA A 326 -9.05 -0.04 15.58
CA ALA A 326 -8.49 -1.28 15.08
C ALA A 326 -8.55 -1.39 13.55
N PHE A 327 -9.42 -0.60 12.90
CA PHE A 327 -9.66 -0.67 11.47
C PHE A 327 -9.57 0.71 10.80
N SER A 328 -9.30 0.72 9.49
CA SER A 328 -9.47 1.93 8.68
C SER A 328 -10.94 2.14 8.34
N THR A 329 -11.37 3.40 8.35
CA THR A 329 -12.72 3.83 7.99
C THR A 329 -12.76 4.65 6.71
N ASP A 330 -11.73 4.54 5.86
CA ASP A 330 -11.59 5.33 4.61
C ASP A 330 -12.68 5.03 3.58
N ARG A 331 -13.35 3.90 3.73
CA ARG A 331 -14.46 3.46 2.87
C ARG A 331 -15.66 3.03 3.72
N GLN A 332 -16.82 2.90 3.06
CA GLN A 332 -18.08 2.57 3.72
C GLN A 332 -18.22 1.09 4.14
N PHE A 333 -17.32 0.23 3.65
CA PHE A 333 -17.43 -1.21 3.90
C PHE A 333 -16.88 -1.56 5.28
N PRO A 334 -17.68 -2.25 6.11
CA PRO A 334 -17.18 -2.77 7.38
C PRO A 334 -16.22 -3.94 7.17
N PRO A 335 -15.41 -4.30 8.20
CA PRO A 335 -14.65 -5.54 8.20
C PRO A 335 -15.53 -6.76 8.01
N GLU A 336 -15.03 -7.80 7.36
CA GLU A 336 -15.77 -9.06 7.13
C GLU A 336 -15.14 -10.21 7.91
N ALA A 337 -15.99 -10.98 8.61
CA ALA A 337 -15.53 -12.16 9.35
C ALA A 337 -14.90 -13.21 8.41
N ARG A 338 -13.64 -13.59 8.66
CA ARG A 338 -12.86 -14.46 7.76
C ARG A 338 -13.36 -15.91 7.74
N LYS A 339 -13.86 -16.44 8.84
CA LYS A 339 -14.19 -17.87 9.01
C LYS A 339 -15.61 -18.17 9.51
N ASN A 340 -16.43 -17.18 9.76
CA ASN A 340 -17.79 -17.38 10.24
C ASN A 340 -18.77 -16.56 9.39
N PRO A 341 -19.12 -17.08 8.18
CA PRO A 341 -20.11 -16.43 7.34
C PRO A 341 -21.41 -16.15 8.08
N GLY A 342 -22.04 -15.02 7.78
CA GLY A 342 -23.26 -14.57 8.44
C GLY A 342 -23.04 -13.75 9.71
N VAL A 343 -21.81 -13.58 10.17
CA VAL A 343 -21.46 -12.53 11.14
C VAL A 343 -21.33 -11.22 10.39
N GLU A 344 -22.13 -10.22 10.79
CA GLU A 344 -22.10 -8.88 10.21
C GLU A 344 -21.49 -7.90 11.22
N TYR A 345 -20.41 -7.21 10.82
CA TYR A 345 -19.77 -6.20 11.65
C TYR A 345 -20.48 -4.86 11.49
N ILE A 346 -20.74 -4.18 12.60
CA ILE A 346 -21.38 -2.87 12.68
C ILE A 346 -20.43 -1.93 13.43
N TRP A 347 -20.13 -0.79 12.82
CA TRP A 347 -19.35 0.27 13.46
C TRP A 347 -20.09 0.83 14.68
N ASP A 348 -19.40 0.93 15.82
CA ASP A 348 -19.98 1.47 17.06
C ASP A 348 -19.05 2.50 17.69
N GLY A 349 -18.10 2.06 18.49
CA GLY A 349 -17.21 2.93 19.24
C GLY A 349 -15.73 2.78 18.89
N ASP A 350 -14.93 3.55 19.59
CA ASP A 350 -13.48 3.60 19.38
C ASP A 350 -12.80 2.24 19.57
N GLU A 351 -13.19 1.52 20.64
CA GLU A 351 -12.54 0.30 21.08
C GLU A 351 -13.37 -0.96 20.79
N HIS A 352 -14.66 -0.82 20.48
CA HIS A 352 -15.58 -1.94 20.35
C HIS A 352 -16.26 -1.97 18.99
N GLY A 353 -16.38 -3.17 18.41
CA GLY A 353 -17.21 -3.45 17.26
C GLY A 353 -18.43 -4.28 17.66
N ILE A 354 -19.61 -3.92 17.17
CA ILE A 354 -20.84 -4.70 17.34
C ILE A 354 -20.87 -5.78 16.25
N LEU A 355 -21.24 -6.98 16.63
CA LEU A 355 -21.44 -8.10 15.72
C LEU A 355 -22.91 -8.53 15.76
N ASN A 356 -23.59 -8.46 14.61
CA ASN A 356 -24.86 -9.17 14.41
C ASN A 356 -24.52 -10.62 14.07
N ILE A 357 -24.87 -11.53 14.99
CA ILE A 357 -24.58 -12.96 14.91
C ILE A 357 -25.81 -13.82 14.64
N ALA A 358 -26.94 -13.19 14.29
CA ALA A 358 -28.21 -13.91 14.06
C ALA A 358 -28.11 -14.94 12.93
N LYS A 359 -27.25 -14.72 11.95
CA LYS A 359 -27.04 -15.60 10.80
C LYS A 359 -25.66 -16.28 10.80
N ALA A 360 -24.94 -16.22 11.92
CA ALA A 360 -23.64 -16.86 12.05
C ALA A 360 -23.73 -18.37 11.82
N THR A 361 -22.82 -18.90 11.02
CA THR A 361 -22.79 -20.33 10.70
C THR A 361 -22.19 -21.21 11.80
N ALA A 362 -21.48 -20.58 12.75
CA ALA A 362 -20.94 -21.21 13.94
C ALA A 362 -21.27 -20.37 15.19
N PRO A 363 -21.41 -20.99 16.37
CA PRO A 363 -21.60 -20.28 17.63
C PRO A 363 -20.53 -19.23 17.87
N VAL A 364 -20.92 -18.11 18.49
CA VAL A 364 -20.02 -17.03 18.92
C VAL A 364 -20.15 -16.88 20.42
N ASN A 365 -19.08 -17.18 21.15
CA ASN A 365 -19.08 -17.21 22.61
C ASN A 365 -18.16 -16.14 23.20
N LEU A 366 -18.36 -15.82 24.46
CA LEU A 366 -17.47 -14.95 25.22
C LEU A 366 -16.05 -15.56 25.26
N GLY A 367 -15.04 -14.75 24.90
CA GLY A 367 -13.64 -15.16 24.83
C GLY A 367 -13.21 -15.75 23.49
N ASP A 368 -14.14 -16.03 22.56
CA ASP A 368 -13.77 -16.53 21.23
C ASP A 368 -12.88 -15.53 20.49
N ARG A 369 -11.94 -16.08 19.71
CA ARG A 369 -11.04 -15.30 18.87
C ARG A 369 -11.58 -15.24 17.45
N MET A 370 -11.79 -14.03 16.94
CA MET A 370 -12.35 -13.82 15.61
C MET A 370 -11.45 -12.95 14.75
N GLU A 371 -11.20 -13.40 13.53
CA GLU A 371 -10.45 -12.63 12.53
C GLU A 371 -11.39 -11.93 11.57
N PHE A 372 -11.05 -10.68 11.26
CA PHE A 372 -11.73 -9.89 10.26
C PHE A 372 -10.79 -9.51 9.14
N VAL A 373 -11.22 -9.75 7.88
CA VAL A 373 -10.63 -9.15 6.71
C VAL A 373 -10.80 -7.64 6.81
N ILE A 374 -9.73 -6.91 6.57
CA ILE A 374 -9.72 -5.47 6.73
C ILE A 374 -10.60 -4.77 5.69
N PRO A 375 -11.23 -3.63 6.06
CA PRO A 375 -11.68 -2.65 5.08
C PRO A 375 -10.48 -2.15 4.27
N PRO A 376 -10.67 -1.28 3.24
CA PRO A 376 -9.55 -0.87 2.38
C PRO A 376 -8.28 -0.54 3.14
N ALA A 377 -7.20 -1.19 2.72
CA ALA A 377 -5.95 -1.28 3.42
C ALA A 377 -5.13 0.02 3.35
N PHE A 378 -5.52 1.03 4.09
CA PHE A 378 -4.57 2.04 4.52
C PHE A 378 -4.30 1.80 6.00
N ILE A 379 -3.21 1.09 6.31
CA ILE A 379 -2.90 0.63 7.66
C ILE A 379 -2.73 1.82 8.60
N SER A 380 -3.82 2.24 9.22
CA SER A 380 -3.80 3.26 10.28
C SER A 380 -3.23 2.70 11.59
N LEU A 381 -3.37 1.39 11.81
CA LEU A 381 -3.02 0.74 13.08
C LEU A 381 -1.52 0.60 13.33
N MET A 382 -0.70 0.47 12.29
CA MET A 382 0.74 0.20 12.48
C MET A 382 1.58 1.42 12.84
N LEU A 383 1.00 2.60 13.00
CA LEU A 383 1.71 3.85 13.26
C LEU A 383 1.29 4.54 14.56
N LYS A 384 0.51 3.90 15.38
CA LYS A 384 0.21 4.34 16.75
C LYS A 384 0.87 3.39 17.73
#